data_f993d39fed0507701265a75c7c705e5b
#
_entry.id   f993d39fed0507701265a75c7c705e5b
#
_cell.length_a   1.000
_cell.length_b   1.000
_cell.length_c   1.000
_cell.angle_alpha   90.00
_cell.angle_beta   90.00
_cell.angle_gamma   90.00
#
_symmetry.space_group_name_H-M   'P 1'
#
loop_
_entity.id
_entity.type
_entity.pdbx_description
1 polymer ?
#
loop_
_entity_poly.entity_id
_entity_poly.type
_entity_poly.pdbx_seq_one_letter_code
_entity_poly.pdbx_strand_id
1 'polypeptide(L)'
;SSSSSDSVSSELITEGTLTVGTDTPYPPFEFGKAPDYDGFDIDMTNAIADKLGLETKYQDTAFDTIFTDVAQGKFDLVASASSITPERQQTVNFSDPYYEAEQALLVAPGSDIKTVEDLAGKTVAAQDGTTGETFANDETDAGQVRGFPNGPASIAALVNGQAEATIIDQPVAQDALDKGQTGFEIATTIPTGDIYGLALSKKSPALLSAVNGALSELKTDGGLDKIY
;
A
#
# COMPACT_ATOMS: atom_id res chain seq x y z
N SER A 1 18.19 20.65 20.47
CA SER A 1 18.09 20.21 19.04
C SER A 1 18.98 18.99 18.71
N SER A 2 20.13 18.80 19.39
CA SER A 2 21.04 17.68 19.11
C SER A 2 20.53 16.31 19.58
N SER A 3 19.78 16.24 20.68
CA SER A 3 19.35 14.96 21.27
C SER A 3 18.30 14.20 20.42
N SER A 4 17.47 14.91 19.66
CA SER A 4 16.44 14.25 18.83
C SER A 4 17.03 13.70 17.52
N SER A 5 17.99 14.38 16.93
CA SER A 5 18.69 13.90 15.73
C SER A 5 19.56 12.68 16.04
N ASP A 6 20.22 12.68 17.18
CA ASP A 6 21.04 11.54 17.64
C ASP A 6 20.16 10.29 17.88
N SER A 7 18.94 10.46 18.43
CA SER A 7 18.00 9.37 18.64
C SER A 7 17.48 8.78 17.33
N VAL A 8 17.18 9.62 16.34
CA VAL A 8 16.78 9.14 14.99
C VAL A 8 17.92 8.38 14.34
N SER A 9 19.15 8.94 14.36
CA SER A 9 20.33 8.30 13.75
C SER A 9 20.62 6.92 14.34
N SER A 10 20.40 6.75 15.65
CA SER A 10 20.63 5.47 16.33
C SER A 10 19.59 4.38 15.98
N GLU A 11 18.43 4.76 15.48
CA GLU A 11 17.37 3.84 15.05
C GLU A 11 17.49 3.44 13.57
N LEU A 12 18.28 4.15 12.76
CA LEU A 12 18.48 3.83 11.35
C LEU A 12 19.40 2.62 11.18
N ILE A 13 19.09 1.77 10.20
CA ILE A 13 19.93 0.63 9.81
C ILE A 13 21.29 1.11 9.29
N THR A 14 21.25 2.18 8.49
CA THR A 14 22.43 2.83 7.94
C THR A 14 22.36 4.34 8.24
N GLU A 15 23.37 4.87 8.87
CA GLU A 15 23.44 6.29 9.19
C GLU A 15 23.27 7.16 7.93
N GLY A 16 22.41 8.19 8.03
CA GLY A 16 22.12 9.10 6.94
C GLY A 16 21.19 8.56 5.84
N THR A 17 20.74 7.31 5.95
CA THR A 17 19.93 6.66 4.94
C THR A 17 18.61 6.17 5.54
N LEU A 18 17.51 6.46 4.88
CA LEU A 18 16.20 5.86 5.14
C LEU A 18 16.01 4.67 4.20
N THR A 19 16.11 3.45 4.75
CA THR A 19 15.88 2.22 3.99
C THR A 19 14.39 1.90 3.98
N VAL A 20 13.80 1.86 2.80
CA VAL A 20 12.36 1.77 2.58
C VAL A 20 12.00 0.46 1.89
N GLY A 21 11.14 -0.33 2.53
CA GLY A 21 10.50 -1.48 1.90
C GLY A 21 9.28 -1.04 1.10
N THR A 22 9.13 -1.56 -0.11
CA THR A 22 8.00 -1.28 -0.99
C THR A 22 7.69 -2.50 -1.84
N ASP A 23 6.42 -2.72 -2.17
CA ASP A 23 6.00 -3.82 -3.07
C ASP A 23 5.60 -3.25 -4.42
N THR A 24 6.46 -3.44 -5.41
CA THR A 24 6.22 -2.93 -6.75
C THR A 24 5.92 -4.05 -7.75
N PRO A 25 5.07 -3.81 -8.77
CA PRO A 25 4.33 -2.57 -9.03
C PRO A 25 2.96 -2.49 -8.34
N TYR A 26 2.60 -1.32 -7.83
CA TYR A 26 1.27 -0.99 -7.33
C TYR A 26 0.89 0.47 -7.70
N PRO A 27 0.79 0.77 -8.99
CA PRO A 27 0.52 2.14 -9.44
C PRO A 27 -0.89 2.59 -9.03
N PRO A 28 -1.08 3.88 -8.72
CA PRO A 28 -0.16 5.00 -8.87
C PRO A 28 0.78 5.24 -7.67
N PHE A 29 0.78 4.36 -6.66
CA PHE A 29 1.49 4.60 -5.39
C PHE A 29 2.98 4.26 -5.46
N GLU A 30 3.34 3.09 -5.97
CA GLU A 30 4.72 2.64 -6.13
C GLU A 30 4.87 1.79 -7.39
N PHE A 31 5.81 2.12 -8.22
CA PHE A 31 6.12 1.38 -9.45
C PHE A 31 7.56 1.66 -9.91
N GLY A 32 7.95 1.05 -11.01
CA GLY A 32 9.33 1.09 -11.47
C GLY A 32 10.17 -0.04 -10.88
N LYS A 33 11.46 0.14 -10.89
CA LYS A 33 12.45 -0.80 -10.34
C LYS A 33 13.75 -0.07 -10.03
N ALA A 34 14.58 -0.70 -9.21
CA ALA A 34 15.86 -0.12 -8.81
C ALA A 34 16.72 0.29 -10.04
N PRO A 35 17.34 1.47 -10.01
CA PRO A 35 17.26 2.48 -8.97
C PRO A 35 16.07 3.45 -9.11
N ASP A 36 15.31 3.34 -10.21
CA ASP A 36 14.32 4.32 -10.65
C ASP A 36 12.91 3.89 -10.23
N TYR A 37 12.57 4.14 -8.98
CA TYR A 37 11.20 3.99 -8.46
C TYR A 37 10.44 5.31 -8.58
N ASP A 38 9.12 5.23 -8.75
CA ASP A 38 8.22 6.36 -8.95
C ASP A 38 6.86 6.07 -8.31
N GLY A 39 6.04 7.08 -8.16
CA GLY A 39 4.70 7.00 -7.62
C GLY A 39 4.50 7.85 -6.37
N PHE A 40 3.22 7.95 -5.95
CA PHE A 40 2.83 8.80 -4.83
C PHE A 40 3.60 8.49 -3.55
N ASP A 41 3.68 7.23 -3.16
CA ASP A 41 4.37 6.81 -1.93
C ASP A 41 5.87 7.06 -2.01
N ILE A 42 6.45 6.90 -3.19
CA ILE A 42 7.88 7.16 -3.43
C ILE A 42 8.18 8.66 -3.28
N ASP A 43 7.42 9.50 -3.96
CA ASP A 43 7.60 10.96 -3.91
C ASP A 43 7.38 11.53 -2.51
N MET A 44 6.34 11.06 -1.83
CA MET A 44 6.06 11.46 -0.45
C MET A 44 7.19 11.04 0.50
N THR A 45 7.68 9.81 0.37
CA THR A 45 8.77 9.29 1.22
C THR A 45 10.07 10.02 0.95
N ASN A 46 10.38 10.35 -0.31
CA ASN A 46 11.53 11.19 -0.66
C ASN A 46 11.41 12.58 -0.03
N ALA A 47 10.23 13.19 -0.08
CA ALA A 47 10.00 14.50 0.53
C ALA A 47 10.14 14.45 2.07
N ILE A 48 9.68 13.38 2.71
CA ILE A 48 9.89 13.15 4.15
C ILE A 48 11.39 13.03 4.47
N ALA A 49 12.11 12.20 3.71
CA ALA A 49 13.54 12.00 3.89
C ALA A 49 14.32 13.31 3.74
N ASP A 50 13.99 14.10 2.72
CA ASP A 50 14.62 15.43 2.50
C ASP A 50 14.44 16.34 3.71
N LYS A 51 13.25 16.39 4.31
CA LYS A 51 12.99 17.18 5.52
C LYS A 51 13.79 16.69 6.73
N LEU A 52 14.13 15.40 6.77
CA LEU A 52 14.93 14.79 7.83
C LEU A 52 16.43 14.78 7.55
N GLY A 53 16.85 15.28 6.37
CA GLY A 53 18.25 15.28 5.95
C GLY A 53 18.79 13.88 5.64
N LEU A 54 17.93 12.96 5.19
CA LEU A 54 18.25 11.57 4.88
C LEU A 54 18.19 11.32 3.37
N GLU A 55 19.02 10.40 2.89
CA GLU A 55 18.89 9.82 1.57
C GLU A 55 17.94 8.59 1.62
N THR A 56 17.18 8.33 0.57
CA THR A 56 16.31 7.17 0.46
C THR A 56 17.00 6.01 -0.26
N LYS A 57 16.75 4.80 0.23
CA LYS A 57 17.11 3.56 -0.45
C LYS A 57 15.92 2.62 -0.42
N TYR A 58 15.38 2.32 -1.60
CA TYR A 58 14.23 1.43 -1.72
C TYR A 58 14.65 -0.02 -1.93
N GLN A 59 13.91 -0.93 -1.30
CA GLN A 59 14.03 -2.37 -1.49
C GLN A 59 12.66 -2.93 -1.85
N ASP A 60 12.57 -3.55 -3.02
CA ASP A 60 11.37 -4.25 -3.45
C ASP A 60 11.21 -5.55 -2.65
N THR A 61 10.02 -5.80 -2.15
CA THR A 61 9.71 -6.97 -1.33
C THR A 61 8.25 -7.37 -1.48
N ALA A 62 7.93 -8.63 -1.21
CA ALA A 62 6.57 -9.12 -1.28
C ALA A 62 5.70 -8.50 -0.17
N PHE A 63 4.48 -8.10 -0.51
CA PHE A 63 3.57 -7.44 0.41
C PHE A 63 3.13 -8.33 1.59
N ASP A 64 2.97 -9.63 1.37
CA ASP A 64 2.54 -10.58 2.41
C ASP A 64 3.53 -10.70 3.58
N THR A 65 4.81 -10.37 3.39
CA THR A 65 5.84 -10.43 4.43
C THR A 65 6.34 -9.06 4.89
N ILE A 66 5.95 -7.98 4.21
CA ILE A 66 6.54 -6.64 4.39
C ILE A 66 6.46 -6.12 5.83
N PHE A 67 5.37 -6.38 6.54
CA PHE A 67 5.20 -5.93 7.94
C PHE A 67 6.08 -6.73 8.91
N THR A 68 6.22 -8.02 8.70
CA THR A 68 7.14 -8.86 9.46
C THR A 68 8.59 -8.45 9.20
N ASP A 69 8.91 -8.13 7.97
CA ASP A 69 10.25 -7.71 7.56
C ASP A 69 10.68 -6.38 8.21
N VAL A 70 9.81 -5.38 8.23
CA VAL A 70 10.11 -4.11 8.92
C VAL A 70 10.18 -4.30 10.44
N ALA A 71 9.32 -5.13 11.01
CA ALA A 71 9.36 -5.44 12.45
C ALA A 71 10.68 -6.11 12.86
N GLN A 72 11.27 -6.89 11.96
CA GLN A 72 12.57 -7.55 12.16
C GLN A 72 13.77 -6.66 11.83
N GLY A 73 13.56 -5.42 11.39
CA GLY A 73 14.62 -4.46 11.10
C GLY A 73 15.27 -4.62 9.73
N LYS A 74 14.61 -5.25 8.76
CA LYS A 74 15.11 -5.31 7.37
C LYS A 74 15.01 -3.97 6.66
N PHE A 75 14.05 -3.15 7.04
CA PHE A 75 13.82 -1.78 6.57
C PHE A 75 13.67 -0.86 7.77
N ASP A 76 13.90 0.44 7.55
CA ASP A 76 13.55 1.47 8.52
C ASP A 76 12.05 1.79 8.48
N LEU A 77 11.47 1.71 7.28
CA LEU A 77 10.11 2.15 7.01
C LEU A 77 9.54 1.38 5.82
N VAL A 78 8.23 1.20 5.81
CA VAL A 78 7.47 0.65 4.68
C VAL A 78 6.61 1.75 4.09
N ALA A 79 6.75 1.98 2.78
CA ALA A 79 5.90 2.82 1.96
C ALA A 79 5.35 1.95 0.81
N SER A 80 4.13 1.46 0.96
CA SER A 80 3.54 0.49 0.03
C SER A 80 2.00 0.49 0.10
N ALA A 81 1.39 1.66 0.00
CA ALA A 81 -0.07 1.83 0.02
C ALA A 81 -0.75 0.96 1.11
N SER A 82 -0.21 1.03 2.33
CA SER A 82 -0.52 0.07 3.39
C SER A 82 -1.62 0.57 4.30
N SER A 83 -2.77 -0.09 4.28
CA SER A 83 -3.88 0.21 5.20
C SER A 83 -3.49 -0.05 6.66
N ILE A 84 -3.82 0.92 7.51
CA ILE A 84 -3.69 0.79 8.97
C ILE A 84 -4.80 -0.13 9.46
N THR A 85 -4.43 -1.27 10.03
CA THR A 85 -5.39 -2.21 10.63
C THR A 85 -4.99 -2.60 12.05
N PRO A 86 -5.97 -2.93 12.93
CA PRO A 86 -5.66 -3.42 14.28
C PRO A 86 -4.75 -4.64 14.28
N GLU A 87 -4.92 -5.54 13.33
CA GLU A 87 -4.07 -6.73 13.20
C GLU A 87 -2.62 -6.35 12.92
N ARG A 88 -2.39 -5.48 11.91
CA ARG A 88 -1.05 -5.00 11.56
C ARG A 88 -0.39 -4.22 12.70
N GLN A 89 -1.19 -3.45 13.46
CA GLN A 89 -0.72 -2.69 14.62
C GLN A 89 -0.23 -3.57 15.78
N GLN A 90 -0.54 -4.84 15.79
CA GLN A 90 0.05 -5.79 16.74
C GLN A 90 1.54 -6.03 16.47
N THR A 91 1.96 -5.91 15.22
CA THR A 91 3.32 -6.22 14.76
C THR A 91 4.16 -4.96 14.52
N VAL A 92 3.55 -3.88 14.02
CA VAL A 92 4.23 -2.64 13.65
C VAL A 92 3.51 -1.42 14.22
N ASN A 93 4.21 -0.27 14.22
CA ASN A 93 3.59 1.03 14.38
C ASN A 93 3.34 1.66 13.00
N PHE A 94 2.32 2.50 12.91
CA PHE A 94 2.04 3.29 11.72
C PHE A 94 2.25 4.78 11.97
N SER A 95 2.66 5.49 10.94
CA SER A 95 2.60 6.95 10.91
C SER A 95 1.16 7.44 11.00
N ASP A 96 0.98 8.74 11.15
CA ASP A 96 -0.29 9.39 10.88
C ASP A 96 -0.76 9.04 9.46
N PRO A 97 -2.08 8.92 9.22
CA PRO A 97 -2.59 8.57 7.90
C PRO A 97 -2.28 9.66 6.86
N TYR A 98 -2.03 9.23 5.62
CA TYR A 98 -1.73 10.14 4.52
C TYR A 98 -2.67 10.03 3.32
N TYR A 99 -3.46 8.96 3.24
CA TYR A 99 -4.37 8.70 2.13
C TYR A 99 -5.60 7.93 2.62
N GLU A 100 -6.77 8.23 2.05
CA GLU A 100 -8.00 7.47 2.25
C GLU A 100 -8.29 6.69 0.96
N ALA A 101 -8.47 5.39 1.08
CA ALA A 101 -8.78 4.52 -0.03
C ALA A 101 -10.04 3.69 0.25
N GLU A 102 -10.70 3.28 -0.80
CA GLU A 102 -11.78 2.31 -0.75
C GLU A 102 -11.38 1.09 -1.58
N GLN A 103 -12.04 -0.03 -1.39
CA GLN A 103 -11.88 -1.20 -2.24
C GLN A 103 -12.77 -1.07 -3.48
N ALA A 104 -12.37 -1.73 -4.56
CA ALA A 104 -13.17 -1.85 -5.77
C ALA A 104 -13.43 -3.33 -6.08
N LEU A 105 -14.66 -3.61 -6.52
CA LEU A 105 -15.04 -4.88 -7.09
C LEU A 105 -14.89 -4.78 -8.61
N LEU A 106 -13.93 -5.53 -9.15
CA LEU A 106 -13.65 -5.59 -10.58
C LEU A 106 -14.28 -6.85 -11.17
N VAL A 107 -14.85 -6.69 -12.35
CA VAL A 107 -15.50 -7.77 -13.11
C VAL A 107 -15.18 -7.66 -14.59
N ALA A 108 -15.39 -8.73 -15.34
CA ALA A 108 -15.31 -8.67 -16.80
C ALA A 108 -16.41 -7.77 -17.37
N PRO A 109 -16.18 -7.07 -18.51
CA PRO A 109 -17.20 -6.26 -19.13
C PRO A 109 -18.46 -7.06 -19.41
N GLY A 110 -19.62 -6.50 -19.01
CA GLY A 110 -20.92 -7.16 -19.19
C GLY A 110 -21.21 -8.30 -18.22
N SER A 111 -20.42 -8.47 -17.17
CA SER A 111 -20.69 -9.48 -16.11
C SER A 111 -22.03 -9.23 -15.41
N ASP A 112 -22.67 -10.31 -14.96
CA ASP A 112 -23.87 -10.24 -14.11
C ASP A 112 -23.56 -9.88 -12.66
N ILE A 113 -22.29 -9.96 -12.24
CA ILE A 113 -21.85 -9.54 -10.90
C ILE A 113 -21.86 -8.01 -10.84
N LYS A 114 -22.69 -7.45 -9.97
CA LYS A 114 -22.86 -5.99 -9.78
C LYS A 114 -22.57 -5.55 -8.35
N THR A 115 -22.75 -6.43 -7.39
CA THR A 115 -22.62 -6.16 -5.96
C THR A 115 -21.76 -7.23 -5.28
N VAL A 116 -21.38 -6.98 -4.03
CA VAL A 116 -20.62 -7.93 -3.20
C VAL A 116 -21.42 -9.24 -2.98
N GLU A 117 -22.74 -9.12 -2.85
CA GLU A 117 -23.62 -10.28 -2.64
C GLU A 117 -23.63 -11.22 -3.85
N ASP A 118 -23.40 -10.70 -5.06
CA ASP A 118 -23.31 -11.50 -6.28
C ASP A 118 -22.06 -12.39 -6.33
N LEU A 119 -21.12 -12.20 -5.40
CA LEU A 119 -19.93 -13.04 -5.27
C LEU A 119 -20.18 -14.42 -4.69
N ALA A 120 -21.40 -14.70 -4.22
CA ALA A 120 -21.77 -16.00 -3.67
C ALA A 120 -21.42 -17.14 -4.64
N GLY A 121 -20.56 -18.06 -4.19
CA GLY A 121 -20.10 -19.19 -4.98
C GLY A 121 -19.11 -18.89 -6.09
N LYS A 122 -18.68 -17.63 -6.25
CA LYS A 122 -17.76 -17.19 -7.31
C LYS A 122 -16.30 -17.32 -6.89
N THR A 123 -15.42 -17.32 -7.88
CA THR A 123 -13.96 -17.23 -7.66
C THR A 123 -13.53 -15.77 -7.69
N VAL A 124 -12.95 -15.31 -6.59
CA VAL A 124 -12.47 -13.93 -6.40
C VAL A 124 -10.96 -13.93 -6.29
N ALA A 125 -10.30 -13.09 -7.08
CA ALA A 125 -8.86 -12.86 -6.99
C ALA A 125 -8.57 -11.66 -6.08
N ALA A 126 -7.49 -11.72 -5.34
CA ALA A 126 -6.94 -10.61 -4.56
C ALA A 126 -5.42 -10.76 -4.44
N GLN A 127 -4.73 -9.70 -4.06
CA GLN A 127 -3.31 -9.79 -3.74
C GLN A 127 -3.12 -10.38 -2.33
N ASP A 128 -2.14 -11.26 -2.18
CA ASP A 128 -1.79 -11.89 -0.90
C ASP A 128 -1.47 -10.84 0.17
N GLY A 129 -2.04 -11.00 1.36
CA GLY A 129 -1.77 -10.17 2.54
C GLY A 129 -2.46 -8.80 2.55
N THR A 130 -3.32 -8.50 1.58
CA THR A 130 -4.02 -7.22 1.49
C THR A 130 -5.34 -7.20 2.27
N THR A 131 -5.84 -6.00 2.55
CA THR A 131 -7.19 -5.82 3.09
C THR A 131 -8.27 -6.28 2.12
N GLY A 132 -8.02 -6.21 0.81
CA GLY A 132 -8.91 -6.75 -0.22
C GLY A 132 -9.07 -8.27 -0.13
N GLU A 133 -7.97 -9.00 0.12
CA GLU A 133 -8.03 -10.45 0.36
C GLU A 133 -8.80 -10.77 1.64
N THR A 134 -8.53 -10.05 2.72
CA THR A 134 -9.25 -10.22 3.99
C THR A 134 -10.74 -9.96 3.81
N PHE A 135 -11.11 -8.86 3.13
CA PHE A 135 -12.51 -8.55 2.83
C PHE A 135 -13.18 -9.67 2.02
N ALA A 136 -12.51 -10.17 0.97
CA ALA A 136 -13.04 -11.25 0.15
C ALA A 136 -13.32 -12.52 0.96
N ASN A 137 -12.43 -12.86 1.91
CA ASN A 137 -12.58 -14.05 2.75
C ASN A 137 -13.63 -13.87 3.86
N ASP A 138 -13.66 -12.72 4.50
CA ASP A 138 -14.41 -12.53 5.75
C ASP A 138 -15.79 -11.90 5.55
N GLU A 139 -15.96 -11.11 4.48
CA GLU A 139 -17.15 -10.29 4.26
C GLU A 139 -17.94 -10.68 3.00
N THR A 140 -17.54 -11.78 2.34
CA THR A 140 -18.27 -12.28 1.15
C THR A 140 -18.54 -13.77 1.24
N ASP A 141 -19.55 -14.23 0.51
CA ASP A 141 -19.86 -15.65 0.35
C ASP A 141 -19.15 -16.24 -0.89
N ALA A 142 -17.97 -15.73 -1.25
CA ALA A 142 -17.17 -16.25 -2.36
C ALA A 142 -16.95 -17.77 -2.23
N GLY A 143 -17.08 -18.48 -3.33
CA GLY A 143 -16.83 -19.93 -3.34
C GLY A 143 -15.34 -20.25 -3.20
N GLN A 144 -14.49 -19.39 -3.73
CA GLN A 144 -13.02 -19.46 -3.61
C GLN A 144 -12.42 -18.06 -3.67
N VAL A 145 -11.50 -17.77 -2.74
CA VAL A 145 -10.63 -16.60 -2.82
C VAL A 145 -9.22 -17.08 -3.21
N ARG A 146 -8.70 -16.55 -4.31
CA ARG A 146 -7.36 -16.88 -4.82
C ARG A 146 -6.42 -15.72 -4.62
N GLY A 147 -5.33 -15.97 -3.87
CA GLY A 147 -4.27 -15.00 -3.66
C GLY A 147 -3.28 -14.97 -4.83
N PHE A 148 -2.79 -13.77 -5.13
CA PHE A 148 -1.77 -13.50 -6.14
C PHE A 148 -0.63 -12.67 -5.54
N PRO A 149 0.60 -12.77 -6.07
CA PRO A 149 1.77 -12.14 -5.43
C PRO A 149 1.78 -10.62 -5.53
N ASN A 150 1.06 -10.02 -6.48
CA ASN A 150 0.97 -8.56 -6.64
C ASN A 150 -0.39 -8.13 -7.20
N GLY A 151 -0.68 -6.83 -7.11
CA GLY A 151 -1.94 -6.26 -7.57
C GLY A 151 -2.22 -6.51 -9.05
N PRO A 152 -1.31 -6.18 -9.98
CA PRO A 152 -1.49 -6.43 -11.41
C PRO A 152 -1.77 -7.89 -11.75
N ALA A 153 -1.17 -8.85 -11.03
CA ALA A 153 -1.44 -10.28 -11.23
C ALA A 153 -2.89 -10.64 -10.87
N SER A 154 -3.46 -10.04 -9.82
CA SER A 154 -4.86 -10.26 -9.45
C SER A 154 -5.84 -9.71 -10.51
N ILE A 155 -5.53 -8.56 -11.11
CA ILE A 155 -6.30 -8.01 -12.23
C ILE A 155 -6.17 -8.90 -13.47
N ALA A 156 -4.96 -9.35 -13.78
CA ALA A 156 -4.70 -10.25 -14.91
C ALA A 156 -5.47 -11.58 -14.78
N ALA A 157 -5.62 -12.10 -13.58
CA ALA A 157 -6.41 -13.31 -13.31
C ALA A 157 -7.88 -13.15 -13.74
N LEU A 158 -8.47 -11.98 -13.48
CA LEU A 158 -9.81 -11.64 -13.96
C LEU A 158 -9.85 -11.53 -15.48
N VAL A 159 -8.94 -10.76 -16.07
CA VAL A 159 -8.89 -10.53 -17.52
C VAL A 159 -8.71 -11.83 -18.30
N ASN A 160 -7.93 -12.76 -17.75
CA ASN A 160 -7.65 -14.07 -18.35
C ASN A 160 -8.70 -15.15 -18.03
N GLY A 161 -9.76 -14.82 -17.28
CA GLY A 161 -10.82 -15.76 -16.93
C GLY A 161 -10.43 -16.78 -15.85
N GLN A 162 -9.35 -16.55 -15.11
CA GLN A 162 -8.95 -17.40 -13.98
C GLN A 162 -9.72 -17.06 -12.69
N ALA A 163 -10.37 -15.91 -12.65
CA ALA A 163 -11.29 -15.49 -11.61
C ALA A 163 -12.48 -14.79 -12.23
N GLU A 164 -13.60 -14.76 -11.52
CA GLU A 164 -14.85 -14.10 -11.97
C GLU A 164 -14.92 -12.65 -11.47
N ALA A 165 -14.15 -12.33 -10.45
CA ALA A 165 -14.00 -10.97 -9.90
C ALA A 165 -12.61 -10.78 -9.30
N THR A 166 -12.23 -9.52 -9.10
CA THR A 166 -11.04 -9.12 -8.34
C THR A 166 -11.43 -8.03 -7.36
N ILE A 167 -10.93 -8.11 -6.13
CA ILE A 167 -11.04 -7.03 -5.14
C ILE A 167 -9.65 -6.43 -4.94
N ILE A 168 -9.55 -5.12 -5.16
CA ILE A 168 -8.31 -4.34 -5.08
C ILE A 168 -8.65 -2.90 -4.71
N ASP A 169 -7.67 -2.15 -4.21
CA ASP A 169 -7.85 -0.74 -3.90
C ASP A 169 -8.34 0.05 -5.12
N GLN A 170 -9.39 0.83 -4.93
CA GLN A 170 -10.07 1.55 -6.01
C GLN A 170 -9.12 2.47 -6.80
N PRO A 171 -8.19 3.23 -6.17
CA PRO A 171 -7.28 4.08 -6.93
C PRO A 171 -6.38 3.31 -7.91
N VAL A 172 -6.00 2.08 -7.56
CA VAL A 172 -5.18 1.22 -8.43
C VAL A 172 -5.98 0.75 -9.65
N ALA A 173 -7.22 0.33 -9.44
CA ALA A 173 -8.11 -0.06 -10.54
C ALA A 173 -8.41 1.13 -11.47
N GLN A 174 -8.65 2.31 -10.91
CA GLN A 174 -8.93 3.51 -11.68
C GLN A 174 -7.72 3.95 -12.49
N ASP A 175 -6.53 3.96 -11.91
CA ASP A 175 -5.28 4.28 -12.60
C ASP A 175 -5.06 3.36 -13.81
N ALA A 176 -5.30 2.07 -13.64
CA ALA A 176 -5.18 1.10 -14.73
C ALA A 176 -6.16 1.39 -15.88
N LEU A 177 -7.40 1.74 -15.57
CA LEU A 177 -8.40 2.12 -16.57
C LEU A 177 -8.02 3.43 -17.26
N ASP A 178 -7.58 4.44 -16.52
CA ASP A 178 -7.19 5.76 -17.04
C ASP A 178 -5.97 5.65 -17.96
N LYS A 179 -5.10 4.69 -17.71
CA LYS A 179 -3.96 4.34 -18.59
C LYS A 179 -4.34 3.45 -19.79
N GLY A 180 -5.63 3.15 -19.94
CA GLY A 180 -6.15 2.42 -21.09
C GLY A 180 -6.11 0.91 -20.97
N GLN A 181 -5.93 0.35 -19.77
CA GLN A 181 -6.07 -1.09 -19.56
C GLN A 181 -7.53 -1.49 -19.80
N THR A 182 -7.74 -2.60 -20.49
CA THR A 182 -9.05 -3.13 -20.87
C THR A 182 -9.25 -4.54 -20.34
N GLY A 183 -10.46 -5.06 -20.51
CA GLY A 183 -10.81 -6.43 -20.12
C GLY A 183 -11.42 -6.55 -18.73
N PHE A 184 -11.58 -5.43 -18.03
CA PHE A 184 -12.31 -5.34 -16.77
C PHE A 184 -13.03 -4.01 -16.64
N GLU A 185 -13.99 -3.95 -15.73
CA GLU A 185 -14.67 -2.74 -15.30
C GLU A 185 -14.84 -2.74 -13.78
N ILE A 186 -15.00 -1.57 -13.19
CA ILE A 186 -15.36 -1.43 -11.78
C ILE A 186 -16.87 -1.59 -11.67
N ALA A 187 -17.35 -2.71 -11.10
CA ALA A 187 -18.77 -2.95 -10.89
C ALA A 187 -19.32 -2.05 -9.78
N THR A 188 -18.57 -1.92 -8.69
CA THR A 188 -18.90 -1.06 -7.57
C THR A 188 -17.66 -0.72 -6.73
N THR A 189 -17.71 0.40 -6.04
CA THR A 189 -16.76 0.76 -4.98
C THR A 189 -17.29 0.24 -3.66
N ILE A 190 -16.41 -0.34 -2.85
CA ILE A 190 -16.74 -0.92 -1.55
C ILE A 190 -16.22 0.04 -0.49
N PRO A 191 -17.10 0.69 0.32
CA PRO A 191 -16.71 1.69 1.30
C PRO A 191 -16.13 1.04 2.56
N THR A 192 -14.90 0.52 2.48
CA THR A 192 -14.21 -0.13 3.59
C THR A 192 -13.60 0.87 4.58
N GLY A 193 -13.40 2.12 4.16
CA GLY A 193 -12.79 3.15 5.00
C GLY A 193 -11.30 2.92 5.26
N ASP A 194 -10.61 2.29 4.33
CA ASP A 194 -9.18 2.06 4.44
C ASP A 194 -8.41 3.39 4.46
N ILE A 195 -7.45 3.48 5.37
CA ILE A 195 -6.54 4.64 5.47
C ILE A 195 -5.10 4.13 5.42
N TYR A 196 -4.26 4.75 4.60
CA TYR A 196 -2.86 4.37 4.47
C TYR A 196 -1.98 5.09 5.47
N GLY A 197 -1.00 4.35 6.00
CA GLY A 197 0.08 4.86 6.82
C GLY A 197 1.42 4.21 6.45
N LEU A 198 2.50 4.88 6.82
CA LEU A 198 3.84 4.33 6.73
C LEU A 198 4.08 3.42 7.92
N ALA A 199 4.55 2.18 7.69
CA ALA A 199 4.78 1.22 8.78
C ALA A 199 6.23 1.27 9.25
N LEU A 200 6.44 1.22 10.55
CA LEU A 200 7.76 1.19 11.18
C LEU A 200 7.80 0.13 12.28
N SER A 201 9.01 -0.34 12.60
CA SER A 201 9.22 -1.19 13.77
C SER A 201 8.78 -0.47 15.05
N LYS A 202 8.21 -1.21 16.00
CA LYS A 202 7.91 -0.72 17.34
C LYS A 202 9.16 -0.30 18.12
N LYS A 203 10.35 -0.67 17.63
CA LYS A 203 11.64 -0.29 18.21
C LYS A 203 12.18 1.04 17.67
N SER A 204 11.42 1.74 16.80
CA SER A 204 11.83 2.99 16.16
C SER A 204 10.92 4.18 16.52
N PRO A 205 10.70 4.47 17.83
CA PRO A 205 9.77 5.54 18.22
C PRO A 205 10.26 6.94 17.87
N ALA A 206 11.58 7.19 17.89
CA ALA A 206 12.12 8.49 17.53
C ALA A 206 12.00 8.75 16.02
N LEU A 207 12.26 7.74 15.20
CA LEU A 207 12.07 7.83 13.75
C LEU A 207 10.58 8.04 13.42
N LEU A 208 9.67 7.32 14.07
CA LEU A 208 8.23 7.51 13.90
C LEU A 208 7.80 8.95 14.20
N SER A 209 8.26 9.51 15.30
CA SER A 209 7.96 10.90 15.68
C SER A 209 8.49 11.90 14.64
N ALA A 210 9.70 11.68 14.13
CA ALA A 210 10.30 12.51 13.09
C ALA A 210 9.54 12.42 11.75
N VAL A 211 9.14 11.21 11.36
CA VAL A 211 8.33 10.97 10.16
C VAL A 211 6.97 11.66 10.26
N ASN A 212 6.28 11.55 11.40
CA ASN A 212 5.01 12.24 11.62
C ASN A 212 5.18 13.76 11.57
N GLY A 213 6.25 14.30 12.13
CA GLY A 213 6.56 15.73 12.04
C GLY A 213 6.74 16.19 10.59
N ALA A 214 7.53 15.47 9.81
CA ALA A 214 7.75 15.77 8.40
C ALA A 214 6.47 15.65 7.57
N LEU A 215 5.67 14.61 7.82
CA LEU A 215 4.38 14.40 7.15
C LEU A 215 3.39 15.54 7.48
N SER A 216 3.34 15.98 8.73
CA SER A 216 2.52 17.12 9.15
C SER A 216 2.92 18.40 8.43
N GLU A 217 4.23 18.67 8.29
CA GLU A 217 4.72 19.81 7.52
C GLU A 217 4.32 19.72 6.05
N LEU A 218 4.44 18.56 5.41
CA LEU A 218 4.01 18.35 4.02
C LEU A 218 2.53 18.62 3.82
N LYS A 219 1.69 18.25 4.78
CA LYS A 219 0.25 18.53 4.74
C LYS A 219 -0.04 20.02 4.85
N THR A 220 0.69 20.75 5.69
CA THR A 220 0.44 22.17 5.98
C THR A 220 1.05 23.11 4.96
N ASP A 221 2.18 22.76 4.34
CA ASP A 221 2.86 23.60 3.34
C ASP A 221 2.37 23.33 1.88
N GLY A 222 1.41 22.43 1.70
CA GLY A 222 0.88 22.03 0.40
C GLY A 222 1.83 21.11 -0.39
N GLY A 223 2.88 20.58 0.24
CA GLY A 223 3.82 19.65 -0.40
C GLY A 223 3.16 18.34 -0.78
N LEU A 224 2.27 17.83 0.07
CA LEU A 224 1.53 16.61 -0.21
C LEU A 224 0.55 16.80 -1.37
N ASP A 225 -0.16 17.93 -1.43
CA ASP A 225 -1.10 18.24 -2.53
C ASP A 225 -0.41 18.35 -3.90
N LYS A 226 0.89 18.69 -3.93
CA LYS A 226 1.67 18.73 -5.18
C LYS A 226 2.10 17.36 -5.67
N ILE A 227 2.11 16.37 -4.79
CA ILE A 227 2.44 14.99 -5.09
C ILE A 227 1.20 14.26 -5.63
N TYR A 228 -0.01 14.68 -5.17
CA TYR A 228 -1.30 14.19 -5.71
C TYR A 228 -1.45 14.53 -7.23
#